data_e4373741ccdffaa0dfecf3a14104fb4c
#
_entry.id   e4373741ccdffaa0dfecf3a14104fb4c
#
_cell.length_a   1.000
_cell.length_b   1.000
_cell.length_c   1.000
_cell.angle_alpha   90.00
_cell.angle_beta   90.00
_cell.angle_gamma   90.00
#
_symmetry.space_group_name_H-M   'P 1'
#
loop_
_entity.id
_entity.type
_entity.pdbx_description
1 polymer ?
#
loop_
_entity_poly.entity_id
_entity_poly.type
_entity_poly.pdbx_seq_one_letter_code
_entity_poly.pdbx_strand_id
1 'polypeptide(L)'
;PVAVARDLKYKGNKALGRDRQMITAEPDVAVHTLVKNDDEFMVLACDGVWDVLSNQECVDFVRERIATTPPAVIAEQIFDRCIADDPKTTQGIGGDNMTAVIVKFNWAS
;
A
#
# COMPACT_ATOMS: atom_id res chain seq x y z
N PRO A 1 8.63 -10.61 -3.93
CA PRO A 1 9.77 -9.73 -4.28
C PRO A 1 10.07 -9.77 -5.78
N VAL A 2 10.53 -8.64 -6.35
CA VAL A 2 10.81 -8.53 -7.79
C VAL A 2 11.86 -9.53 -8.25
N ALA A 3 12.84 -9.83 -7.42
CA ALA A 3 13.87 -10.82 -7.74
C ALA A 3 13.29 -12.22 -7.96
N VAL A 4 12.36 -12.65 -7.12
CA VAL A 4 11.64 -13.93 -7.28
C VAL A 4 10.75 -13.89 -8.51
N ALA A 5 10.04 -12.80 -8.76
CA ALA A 5 9.17 -12.65 -9.92
C ALA A 5 9.92 -12.66 -11.26
N ARG A 6 11.24 -12.38 -11.24
CA ARG A 6 12.12 -12.45 -12.42
C ARG A 6 12.87 -13.78 -12.57
N ASP A 7 12.78 -14.67 -11.59
CA ASP A 7 13.45 -15.98 -11.64
C ASP A 7 12.84 -16.85 -12.73
N LEU A 8 13.68 -17.35 -13.64
CA LEU A 8 13.26 -18.13 -14.81
C LEU A 8 12.55 -19.45 -14.46
N LYS A 9 12.75 -19.99 -13.26
CA LYS A 9 12.05 -21.20 -12.83
C LYS A 9 10.53 -21.02 -12.76
N TYR A 10 10.05 -19.79 -12.54
CA TYR A 10 8.63 -19.43 -12.55
C TYR A 10 8.13 -18.97 -13.91
N LYS A 11 8.99 -18.94 -14.94
CA LYS A 11 8.71 -18.47 -16.29
C LYS A 11 8.78 -19.61 -17.31
N GLY A 12 8.60 -20.85 -16.90
CA GLY A 12 8.80 -22.04 -17.72
C GLY A 12 7.80 -22.23 -18.86
N ASN A 13 6.60 -21.64 -18.77
CA ASN A 13 5.59 -21.80 -19.81
C ASN A 13 5.73 -20.71 -20.88
N LYS A 14 6.39 -21.03 -21.98
CA LYS A 14 6.65 -20.12 -23.09
C LYS A 14 5.39 -19.72 -23.88
N ALA A 15 4.26 -20.43 -23.70
CA ALA A 15 2.99 -20.10 -24.34
C ALA A 15 2.24 -18.95 -23.62
N LEU A 16 2.66 -18.61 -22.40
CA LEU A 16 2.04 -17.54 -21.62
C LEU A 16 2.85 -16.24 -21.72
N GLY A 17 2.15 -15.11 -21.79
CA GLY A 17 2.76 -13.79 -21.68
C GLY A 17 3.33 -13.53 -20.28
N ARG A 18 4.05 -12.41 -20.12
CA ARG A 18 4.75 -12.05 -18.87
C ARG A 18 3.82 -11.92 -17.67
N ASP A 19 2.63 -11.42 -17.89
CA ASP A 19 1.57 -11.18 -16.91
C ASP A 19 0.84 -12.45 -16.46
N ARG A 20 0.97 -13.54 -17.24
CA ARG A 20 0.26 -14.80 -17.01
C ARG A 20 1.17 -15.94 -16.52
N GLN A 21 2.42 -15.67 -16.23
CA GLN A 21 3.33 -16.64 -15.63
C GLN A 21 2.93 -16.96 -14.18
N MET A 22 3.47 -18.03 -13.61
CA MET A 22 3.20 -18.46 -12.23
C MET A 22 3.47 -17.33 -11.23
N ILE A 23 4.57 -16.57 -11.41
CA ILE A 23 4.90 -15.35 -10.68
C ILE A 23 5.27 -14.29 -11.71
N THR A 24 4.70 -13.10 -11.58
CA THR A 24 4.94 -11.98 -12.48
C THR A 24 5.42 -10.73 -11.72
N ALA A 25 6.25 -9.93 -12.38
CA ALA A 25 6.61 -8.57 -11.94
C ALA A 25 5.79 -7.48 -12.66
N GLU A 26 4.87 -7.88 -13.55
CA GLU A 26 3.99 -6.91 -14.23
C GLU A 26 3.02 -6.29 -13.22
N PRO A 27 2.99 -4.96 -13.09
CA PRO A 27 2.04 -4.29 -12.22
C PRO A 27 0.65 -4.19 -12.87
N ASP A 28 -0.37 -4.13 -12.04
CA ASP A 28 -1.65 -3.59 -12.48
C ASP A 28 -1.53 -2.07 -12.56
N VAL A 29 -2.05 -1.48 -13.64
CA VAL A 29 -1.96 -0.04 -13.86
C VAL A 29 -3.35 0.53 -14.06
N ALA A 30 -3.69 1.54 -13.24
CA ALA A 30 -4.87 2.36 -13.41
C ALA A 30 -4.47 3.83 -13.52
N VAL A 31 -5.22 4.60 -14.29
CA VAL A 31 -5.00 6.04 -14.45
C VAL A 31 -6.18 6.79 -13.84
N HIS A 32 -5.90 7.71 -12.95
CA HIS A 32 -6.90 8.57 -12.33
C HIS A 32 -6.52 10.03 -12.56
N THR A 33 -7.43 10.80 -13.16
CA THR A 33 -7.26 12.25 -13.31
C THR A 33 -7.65 12.93 -12.01
N LEU A 34 -6.71 13.64 -11.39
CA LEU A 34 -6.95 14.34 -10.14
C LEU A 34 -7.99 15.44 -10.32
N VAL A 35 -8.96 15.48 -9.42
CA VAL A 35 -10.03 16.48 -9.38
C VAL A 35 -9.81 17.41 -8.21
N LYS A 36 -9.67 18.71 -8.53
CA LYS A 36 -9.44 19.74 -7.52
C LYS A 36 -10.53 19.73 -6.44
N ASN A 37 -10.11 19.73 -5.20
CA ASN A 37 -10.93 19.72 -3.98
C ASN A 37 -11.72 18.40 -3.71
N ASP A 38 -11.77 17.47 -4.67
CA ASP A 38 -12.35 16.14 -4.43
C ASP A 38 -11.27 15.15 -4.00
N ASP A 39 -10.13 15.18 -4.68
CA ASP A 39 -8.96 14.38 -4.31
C ASP A 39 -8.13 15.15 -3.30
N GLU A 40 -8.11 14.69 -2.06
CA GLU A 40 -7.48 15.41 -0.95
C GLU A 40 -6.05 14.94 -0.69
N PHE A 41 -5.82 13.63 -0.80
CA PHE A 41 -4.52 13.00 -0.52
C PHE A 41 -4.41 11.64 -1.22
N MET A 42 -3.19 11.11 -1.23
CA MET A 42 -2.89 9.76 -1.70
C MET A 42 -2.04 9.03 -0.66
N VAL A 43 -2.31 7.75 -0.47
CA VAL A 43 -1.51 6.88 0.41
C VAL A 43 -0.85 5.80 -0.45
N LEU A 44 0.47 5.68 -0.32
CA LEU A 44 1.24 4.58 -0.90
C LEU A 44 1.83 3.77 0.25
N ALA A 45 1.61 2.47 0.24
CA ALA A 45 2.12 1.60 1.29
C ALA A 45 2.43 0.20 0.76
N CYS A 46 3.20 -0.55 1.53
CA CYS A 46 3.46 -1.96 1.26
C CYS A 46 2.39 -2.86 1.91
N ASP A 47 2.50 -4.16 1.68
CA ASP A 47 1.57 -5.16 2.20
C ASP A 47 1.55 -5.25 3.74
N GLY A 48 2.61 -4.84 4.43
CA GLY A 48 2.60 -4.70 5.89
C GLY A 48 1.48 -3.81 6.41
N VAL A 49 1.01 -2.86 5.61
CA VAL A 49 -0.16 -2.03 5.91
C VAL A 49 -1.43 -2.65 5.35
N TRP A 50 -1.43 -3.03 4.08
CA TRP A 50 -2.65 -3.51 3.39
C TRP A 50 -3.15 -4.88 3.85
N ASP A 51 -2.29 -5.70 4.46
CA ASP A 51 -2.70 -6.96 5.10
C ASP A 51 -3.50 -6.74 6.38
N VAL A 52 -3.35 -5.57 7.02
CA VAL A 52 -4.02 -5.21 8.28
C VAL A 52 -5.22 -4.29 8.06
N LEU A 53 -5.08 -3.30 7.18
CA LEU A 53 -6.11 -2.29 6.91
C LEU A 53 -6.68 -2.47 5.50
N SER A 54 -7.99 -2.38 5.38
CA SER A 54 -8.63 -2.20 4.07
C SER A 54 -8.32 -0.80 3.51
N ASN A 55 -8.51 -0.63 2.20
CA ASN A 55 -8.35 0.67 1.56
C ASN A 55 -9.22 1.75 2.24
N GLN A 56 -10.47 1.43 2.51
CA GLN A 56 -11.41 2.37 3.13
C GLN A 56 -11.05 2.69 4.57
N GLU A 57 -10.63 1.72 5.37
CA GLU A 57 -10.16 1.94 6.74
C GLU A 57 -8.95 2.86 6.77
N CYS A 58 -8.00 2.67 5.86
CA CYS A 58 -6.81 3.53 5.75
C CYS A 58 -7.19 4.96 5.34
N VAL A 59 -8.05 5.13 4.35
CA VAL A 59 -8.52 6.44 3.89
C VAL A 59 -9.27 7.17 5.00
N ASP A 60 -10.16 6.50 5.71
CA ASP A 60 -10.91 7.09 6.82
C ASP A 60 -9.96 7.53 7.95
N PHE A 61 -8.98 6.69 8.27
CA PHE A 61 -7.97 6.98 9.29
C PHE A 61 -7.17 8.25 8.95
N VAL A 62 -6.74 8.39 7.69
CA VAL A 62 -5.98 9.56 7.23
C VAL A 62 -6.87 10.81 7.18
N ARG A 63 -8.08 10.67 6.64
CA ARG A 63 -9.02 11.80 6.51
C ARG A 63 -9.35 12.47 7.82
N GLU A 64 -9.55 11.70 8.88
CA GLU A 64 -9.81 12.24 10.22
C GLU A 64 -8.66 13.10 10.77
N ARG A 65 -7.45 12.95 10.24
CA ARG A 65 -6.20 13.53 10.77
C ARG A 65 -5.55 14.56 9.85
N ILE A 66 -5.76 14.45 8.56
CA ILE A 66 -4.98 15.20 7.54
C ILE A 66 -5.13 16.73 7.65
N ALA A 67 -6.23 17.21 8.22
CA ALA A 67 -6.45 18.64 8.41
C ALA A 67 -5.58 19.25 9.50
N THR A 68 -5.22 18.48 10.53
CA THR A 68 -4.58 18.97 11.76
C THR A 68 -3.24 18.30 12.06
N THR A 69 -2.93 17.19 11.43
CA THR A 69 -1.73 16.36 11.71
C THR A 69 -0.84 16.30 10.48
N PRO A 70 0.48 16.53 10.63
CA PRO A 70 1.41 16.38 9.51
C PRO A 70 1.40 14.97 8.91
N PRO A 71 1.54 14.81 7.59
CA PRO A 71 1.52 13.49 6.94
C PRO A 71 2.51 12.48 7.51
N ALA A 72 3.72 12.90 7.88
CA ALA A 72 4.72 12.03 8.49
C ALA A 72 4.23 11.43 9.82
N VAL A 73 3.57 12.22 10.66
CA VAL A 73 3.00 11.76 11.94
C VAL A 73 1.84 10.80 11.71
N ILE A 74 1.01 11.06 10.69
CA ILE A 74 -0.08 10.15 10.33
C ILE A 74 0.48 8.79 9.89
N ALA A 75 1.56 8.77 9.12
CA ALA A 75 2.22 7.53 8.72
C ALA A 75 2.71 6.72 9.94
N GLU A 76 3.32 7.38 10.92
CA GLU A 76 3.71 6.73 12.19
C GLU A 76 2.47 6.14 12.91
N GLN A 77 1.38 6.88 12.98
CA GLN A 77 0.14 6.42 13.60
C GLN A 77 -0.51 5.24 12.85
N ILE A 78 -0.36 5.18 11.52
CA ILE A 78 -0.77 4.00 10.73
C ILE A 78 0.04 2.78 11.17
N PHE A 79 1.35 2.93 11.34
CA PHE A 79 2.20 1.82 11.79
C PHE A 79 1.80 1.33 13.19
N ASP A 80 1.58 2.23 14.13
CA ASP A 80 1.10 1.88 15.46
C ASP A 80 -0.23 1.12 15.41
N ARG A 81 -1.12 1.51 14.51
CA ARG A 81 -2.41 0.83 14.29
C ARG A 81 -2.26 -0.56 13.67
N CYS A 82 -1.22 -0.77 12.85
CA CYS A 82 -0.99 -2.03 12.13
C CYS A 82 -0.16 -3.03 12.90
N ILE A 83 0.67 -2.60 13.87
CA ILE A 83 1.53 -3.49 14.64
C ILE A 83 0.68 -4.44 15.49
N ALA A 84 0.92 -5.74 15.35
CA ALA A 84 0.33 -6.76 16.22
C ALA A 84 1.10 -6.89 17.52
N ASP A 85 0.40 -7.01 18.63
CA ASP A 85 1.01 -7.27 19.94
C ASP A 85 1.76 -8.62 19.98
N ASP A 86 1.18 -9.64 19.31
CA ASP A 86 1.82 -10.94 19.13
C ASP A 86 1.59 -11.45 17.70
N PRO A 87 2.60 -11.37 16.81
CA PRO A 87 2.48 -11.83 15.42
C PRO A 87 2.15 -13.33 15.29
N LYS A 88 2.48 -14.15 16.29
CA LYS A 88 2.17 -15.59 16.27
C LYS A 88 0.67 -15.85 16.37
N THR A 89 -0.06 -15.05 17.14
CA THR A 89 -1.51 -15.18 17.28
C THR A 89 -2.27 -14.68 16.06
N THR A 90 -1.64 -13.82 15.25
CA THR A 90 -2.24 -13.24 14.04
C THR A 90 -1.73 -13.90 12.75
N GLN A 91 -1.03 -15.03 12.84
CA GLN A 91 -0.42 -15.73 11.69
C GLN A 91 0.55 -14.85 10.89
N GLY A 92 1.28 -13.97 11.57
CA GLY A 92 2.23 -13.03 10.98
C GLY A 92 1.64 -11.69 10.53
N ILE A 93 0.32 -11.53 10.52
CA ILE A 93 -0.32 -10.25 10.21
C ILE A 93 0.01 -9.23 11.30
N GLY A 94 0.47 -8.05 10.91
CA GLY A 94 0.93 -7.00 11.82
C GLY A 94 2.36 -7.21 12.36
N GLY A 95 3.07 -8.25 11.92
CA GLY A 95 4.47 -8.51 12.26
C GLY A 95 5.45 -8.23 11.12
N ASP A 96 4.97 -7.77 9.97
CA ASP A 96 5.79 -7.47 8.80
C ASP A 96 6.39 -6.07 8.86
N ASN A 97 7.41 -5.84 8.04
CA ASN A 97 7.95 -4.50 7.82
C ASN A 97 6.90 -3.60 7.15
N MET A 98 6.91 -2.33 7.51
CA MET A 98 5.93 -1.36 7.02
C MET A 98 6.61 -0.18 6.36
N THR A 99 6.06 0.24 5.24
CA THR A 99 6.45 1.47 4.54
C THR A 99 5.17 2.18 4.12
N ALA A 100 5.09 3.48 4.38
CA ALA A 100 3.99 4.31 3.95
C ALA A 100 4.47 5.70 3.56
N VAL A 101 3.85 6.24 2.50
CA VAL A 101 4.01 7.63 2.06
C VAL A 101 2.63 8.24 1.93
N ILE A 102 2.41 9.39 2.54
CA ILE A 102 1.17 10.15 2.42
C ILE A 102 1.46 11.43 1.65
N VAL A 103 0.76 11.62 0.54
CA VAL A 103 0.86 12.81 -0.29
C VAL A 103 -0.42 13.63 -0.12
N LYS A 104 -0.32 14.78 0.54
CA LYS A 104 -1.42 15.74 0.64
C LYS A 104 -1.40 16.65 -0.58
N PHE A 105 -2.52 16.75 -1.27
CA PHE A 105 -2.64 17.66 -2.42
C PHE A 105 -2.88 19.08 -1.95
N ASN A 106 -2.03 20.00 -2.40
CA ASN A 106 -2.15 21.43 -2.08
C ASN A 106 -2.89 22.14 -3.23
N TRP A 107 -4.20 22.10 -3.18
CA TRP A 107 -5.00 22.81 -4.15
C TRP A 107 -4.99 24.31 -3.87
N ALA A 108 -4.49 25.09 -4.83
CA ALA A 108 -4.55 26.55 -4.75
C ALA A 108 -6.02 27.01 -4.84
N SER A 109 -6.34 27.97 -4.02
CA SER A 109 -7.67 28.58 -3.95
C SER A 109 -8.02 29.33 -5.25
#